data_e54acaecdd42339873797a64a4081521
#
_entry.id   e54acaecdd42339873797a64a4081521
#
_cell.length_a   1.000
_cell.length_b   1.000
_cell.length_c   1.000
_cell.angle_alpha   90.00
_cell.angle_beta   90.00
_cell.angle_gamma   90.00
#
_symmetry.space_group_name_H-M   'P 1'
#
loop_
_entity.id
_entity.type
_entity.pdbx_description
1 polymer ?
#
loop_
_entity_poly.entity_id
_entity_poly.type
_entity_poly.pdbx_seq_one_letter_code
_entity_poly.pdbx_strand_id
1 'polypeptide(L)'
;MQQVRPNFSLISLILRKFAHQLITQMRIKYLILSIMLSLSATWNATAQDETLLNFGVLTRFDYQREYIDGSPIRENSGFKGKNLSIYFNGDLTPRLSYFYRQRLNRAHKDESFFDATDFLYLTYRPTDQWYFSAGKQTVSIGGYEYDLAPIDIYFISEFSNNIDCYQLGASVSFLFNDRNDELVFQFCQSPFRNIAEKEDTYSYNLLWSGAYKWFKPLWSVNMVEYAQGKFMNYIALGNMFSFGDASFFVDVMNRSVLRDPSLFLDFTVVGKFMYDICDHVSVFAKASHDHNKINSSGDPSVMPGTSITRAGGGFEFFPLKQNKDLRIHAVFCKTFGSNGNPEGALVDKQTYANIGLSWRMNLLSFRKKQKV
;
A
#
# COMPACT_ATOMS: atom_id res chain seq x y z
N MET A 1 24.56 -67.31 -15.14
CA MET A 1 23.18 -66.77 -15.07
C MET A 1 22.93 -66.31 -13.63
N GLN A 2 23.13 -65.03 -13.33
CA GLN A 2 22.77 -64.46 -12.03
C GLN A 2 21.34 -63.93 -12.12
N GLN A 3 20.43 -64.49 -11.34
CA GLN A 3 19.05 -64.00 -11.21
C GLN A 3 19.04 -62.69 -10.39
N VAL A 4 18.68 -61.59 -11.05
CA VAL A 4 18.39 -60.32 -10.39
C VAL A 4 17.00 -60.46 -9.73
N ARG A 5 16.95 -60.52 -8.40
CA ARG A 5 15.69 -60.46 -7.64
C ARG A 5 15.22 -59.02 -7.61
N PRO A 6 13.96 -58.70 -8.00
CA PRO A 6 13.45 -57.34 -7.91
C PRO A 6 13.31 -56.92 -6.44
N ASN A 7 13.78 -55.72 -6.14
CA ASN A 7 13.82 -55.14 -4.79
C ASN A 7 12.42 -54.67 -4.37
N PHE A 8 11.57 -55.55 -3.88
CA PHE A 8 10.17 -55.29 -3.45
C PHE A 8 10.06 -54.26 -2.33
N SER A 9 11.14 -53.99 -1.58
CA SER A 9 11.16 -53.04 -0.48
C SER A 9 11.09 -51.58 -0.98
N LEU A 10 11.74 -51.26 -2.09
CA LEU A 10 11.77 -49.89 -2.64
C LEU A 10 10.40 -49.48 -3.23
N ILE A 11 9.74 -50.43 -3.93
CA ILE A 11 8.41 -50.20 -4.52
C ILE A 11 7.37 -49.99 -3.42
N SER A 12 7.43 -50.77 -2.31
CA SER A 12 6.52 -50.62 -1.18
C SER A 12 6.71 -49.27 -0.46
N LEU A 13 7.93 -48.75 -0.39
CA LEU A 13 8.24 -47.44 0.22
C LEU A 13 7.74 -46.30 -0.63
N ILE A 14 7.87 -46.37 -1.97
CA ILE A 14 7.36 -45.39 -2.92
C ILE A 14 5.84 -45.35 -2.87
N LEU A 15 5.19 -46.53 -2.88
CA LEU A 15 3.72 -46.59 -2.81
C LEU A 15 3.17 -46.06 -1.47
N ARG A 16 3.86 -46.29 -0.36
CA ARG A 16 3.47 -45.71 0.94
C ARG A 16 3.61 -44.19 0.95
N LYS A 17 4.69 -43.61 0.40
CA LYS A 17 4.85 -42.17 0.28
C LYS A 17 3.77 -41.55 -0.62
N PHE A 18 3.47 -42.17 -1.76
CA PHE A 18 2.43 -41.72 -2.67
C PHE A 18 1.02 -41.76 -2.05
N ALA A 19 0.71 -42.88 -1.35
CA ALA A 19 -0.55 -43.02 -0.60
C ALA A 19 -0.69 -41.96 0.52
N HIS A 20 0.39 -41.73 1.27
CA HIS A 20 0.39 -40.69 2.33
C HIS A 20 0.20 -39.29 1.75
N GLN A 21 0.83 -38.96 0.63
CA GLN A 21 0.69 -37.69 -0.05
C GLN A 21 -0.72 -37.50 -0.62
N LEU A 22 -1.32 -38.56 -1.19
CA LEU A 22 -2.70 -38.55 -1.68
C LEU A 22 -3.73 -38.36 -0.56
N ILE A 23 -3.55 -39.05 0.58
CA ILE A 23 -4.42 -38.94 1.76
C ILE A 23 -4.30 -37.54 2.37
N THR A 24 -3.12 -36.96 2.40
CA THR A 24 -2.90 -35.59 2.91
C THR A 24 -3.58 -34.55 2.00
N GLN A 25 -3.44 -34.67 0.68
CA GLN A 25 -4.14 -33.82 -0.27
C GLN A 25 -5.67 -33.96 -0.20
N MET A 26 -6.18 -35.17 -0.04
CA MET A 26 -7.62 -35.41 0.17
C MET A 26 -8.12 -34.78 1.48
N ARG A 27 -7.39 -34.92 2.58
CA ARG A 27 -7.75 -34.29 3.87
C ARG A 27 -7.79 -32.78 3.79
N ILE A 28 -6.84 -32.13 3.09
CA ILE A 28 -6.84 -30.68 2.85
C ILE A 28 -8.05 -30.27 2.00
N LYS A 29 -8.39 -31.00 0.92
CA LYS A 29 -9.58 -30.71 0.10
C LYS A 29 -10.87 -30.83 0.91
N TYR A 30 -11.01 -31.86 1.74
CA TYR A 30 -12.20 -32.02 2.58
C TYR A 30 -12.26 -31.00 3.72
N LEU A 31 -11.12 -30.57 4.26
CA LEU A 31 -11.05 -29.48 5.23
C LEU A 31 -11.51 -28.16 4.59
N ILE A 32 -11.03 -27.84 3.41
CA ILE A 32 -11.45 -26.65 2.65
C ILE A 32 -12.93 -26.72 2.32
N LEU A 33 -13.43 -27.88 1.88
CA LEU A 33 -14.85 -28.09 1.56
C LEU A 33 -15.74 -27.99 2.80
N SER A 34 -15.30 -28.51 3.96
CA SER A 34 -16.04 -28.41 5.22
C SER A 34 -16.06 -26.96 5.75
N ILE A 35 -14.97 -26.21 5.58
CA ILE A 35 -14.90 -24.78 5.90
C ILE A 35 -15.86 -24.00 4.97
N MET A 36 -15.86 -24.27 3.67
CA MET A 36 -16.80 -23.65 2.73
C MET A 36 -18.27 -23.98 3.04
N LEU A 37 -18.57 -25.22 3.43
CA LEU A 37 -19.94 -25.64 3.82
C LEU A 37 -20.38 -25.07 5.17
N SER A 38 -19.48 -24.91 6.14
CA SER A 38 -19.81 -24.25 7.42
C SER A 38 -20.03 -22.74 7.26
N LEU A 39 -19.36 -22.10 6.29
CA LEU A 39 -19.55 -20.69 5.94
C LEU A 39 -20.90 -20.41 5.25
N SER A 40 -21.53 -21.43 4.63
CA SER A 40 -22.84 -21.27 3.97
C SER A 40 -24.05 -21.37 4.91
N ALA A 41 -23.87 -21.79 6.17
CA ALA A 41 -24.96 -22.11 7.08
C ALA A 41 -25.44 -20.95 7.97
N THR A 42 -24.87 -19.75 7.90
CA THR A 42 -25.25 -18.62 8.77
C THR A 42 -25.88 -17.46 7.98
N TRP A 43 -27.04 -17.70 7.36
CA TRP A 43 -27.81 -16.67 6.67
C TRP A 43 -28.86 -16.04 7.60
N ASN A 44 -28.42 -15.12 8.45
CA ASN A 44 -29.30 -14.10 9.01
C ASN A 44 -28.75 -12.74 8.54
N ALA A 45 -29.23 -12.26 7.41
CA ALA A 45 -28.89 -10.94 6.89
C ALA A 45 -29.72 -9.89 7.65
N THR A 46 -29.05 -9.08 8.48
CA THR A 46 -29.59 -7.78 8.87
C THR A 46 -29.64 -6.90 7.62
N ALA A 47 -30.80 -6.27 7.38
CA ALA A 47 -31.00 -5.39 6.24
C ALA A 47 -30.12 -4.14 6.39
N GLN A 48 -29.01 -4.10 5.66
CA GLN A 48 -28.15 -2.94 5.53
C GLN A 48 -28.36 -2.36 4.14
N ASP A 49 -28.41 -1.02 4.01
CA ASP A 49 -28.52 -0.35 2.71
C ASP A 49 -27.33 -0.74 1.82
N GLU A 50 -27.59 -1.56 0.81
CA GLU A 50 -26.58 -2.06 -0.10
C GLU A 50 -26.31 -1.03 -1.20
N THR A 51 -25.09 -0.56 -1.32
CA THR A 51 -24.66 0.23 -2.47
C THR A 51 -24.18 -0.71 -3.55
N LEU A 52 -24.98 -0.89 -4.62
CA LEU A 52 -24.66 -1.79 -5.72
C LEU A 52 -23.46 -1.32 -6.53
N LEU A 53 -23.35 0.00 -6.75
CA LEU A 53 -22.29 0.59 -7.54
C LEU A 53 -22.09 2.06 -7.17
N ASN A 54 -20.86 2.42 -6.83
CA ASN A 54 -20.37 3.78 -6.92
C ASN A 54 -19.37 3.86 -8.07
N PHE A 55 -19.48 4.90 -8.88
CA PHE A 55 -18.54 5.23 -9.93
C PHE A 55 -18.00 6.63 -9.72
N GLY A 56 -16.69 6.78 -9.77
CA GLY A 56 -16.07 8.09 -9.64
C GLY A 56 -14.76 8.24 -10.39
N VAL A 57 -14.31 9.47 -10.42
CA VAL A 57 -13.06 9.90 -11.07
C VAL A 57 -12.22 10.68 -10.07
N LEU A 58 -10.92 10.39 -10.05
CA LEU A 58 -9.91 11.11 -9.30
C LEU A 58 -8.98 11.80 -10.29
N THR A 59 -8.89 13.11 -10.22
CA THR A 59 -8.01 13.87 -11.12
C THR A 59 -7.20 14.92 -10.38
N ARG A 60 -5.95 15.10 -10.83
CA ARG A 60 -5.07 16.16 -10.37
C ARG A 60 -4.19 16.65 -11.50
N PHE A 61 -4.11 17.98 -11.65
CA PHE A 61 -3.19 18.66 -12.55
C PHE A 61 -2.49 19.79 -11.83
N ASP A 62 -1.20 19.90 -12.12
CA ASP A 62 -0.31 20.87 -11.51
C ASP A 62 0.38 21.69 -12.61
N TYR A 63 0.61 22.96 -12.34
CA TYR A 63 1.71 23.70 -12.95
C TYR A 63 2.88 23.65 -11.98
N GLN A 64 4.01 23.09 -12.42
CA GLN A 64 5.14 22.89 -11.55
C GLN A 64 6.43 23.46 -12.12
N ARG A 65 7.37 23.74 -11.23
CA ARG A 65 8.74 24.10 -11.53
C ARG A 65 9.69 23.26 -10.70
N GLU A 66 10.72 22.76 -11.36
CA GLU A 66 11.77 21.96 -10.73
C GLU A 66 13.12 22.51 -11.09
N TYR A 67 14.03 22.55 -10.11
CA TYR A 67 15.40 23.04 -10.23
C TYR A 67 16.32 22.07 -9.51
N ILE A 68 17.53 21.85 -10.06
CA ILE A 68 18.65 21.17 -9.40
C ILE A 68 19.82 22.14 -9.39
N ASP A 69 20.34 22.42 -8.20
CA ASP A 69 21.42 23.39 -7.97
C ASP A 69 21.17 24.76 -8.65
N GLY A 70 19.92 25.23 -8.56
CA GLY A 70 19.48 26.48 -9.18
C GLY A 70 19.19 26.43 -10.70
N SER A 71 19.57 25.34 -11.37
CA SER A 71 19.33 25.15 -12.80
C SER A 71 17.95 24.54 -13.06
N PRO A 72 17.11 25.13 -13.95
CA PRO A 72 15.77 24.63 -14.20
C PRO A 72 15.78 23.31 -14.99
N ILE A 73 15.01 22.34 -14.50
CA ILE A 73 14.76 21.07 -15.19
C ILE A 73 13.51 21.22 -16.06
N ARG A 74 13.71 21.45 -17.34
CA ARG A 74 12.62 21.76 -18.29
C ARG A 74 11.65 20.57 -18.46
N GLU A 75 12.16 19.34 -18.51
CA GLU A 75 11.38 18.13 -18.68
C GLU A 75 10.35 17.93 -17.55
N ASN A 76 10.72 18.31 -16.33
CA ASN A 76 9.88 18.18 -15.14
C ASN A 76 9.05 19.45 -14.85
N SER A 77 9.20 20.51 -15.64
CA SER A 77 8.50 21.79 -15.44
C SER A 77 7.31 21.93 -16.38
N GLY A 78 6.39 22.85 -16.07
CA GLY A 78 5.19 23.18 -16.85
C GLY A 78 3.94 22.48 -16.35
N PHE A 79 2.91 22.40 -17.19
CA PHE A 79 1.64 21.72 -16.88
C PHE A 79 1.82 20.20 -16.89
N LYS A 80 1.35 19.53 -15.82
CA LYS A 80 1.46 18.09 -15.62
C LYS A 80 0.13 17.49 -15.16
N GLY A 81 -0.32 16.43 -15.83
CA GLY A 81 -1.38 15.56 -15.35
C GLY A 81 -0.81 14.60 -14.29
N LYS A 82 -1.01 14.89 -13.01
CA LYS A 82 -0.42 14.12 -11.91
C LYS A 82 -1.20 12.85 -11.57
N ASN A 83 -2.52 12.92 -11.68
CA ASN A 83 -3.39 11.78 -11.46
C ASN A 83 -4.61 11.86 -12.35
N LEU A 84 -4.96 10.76 -12.96
CA LEU A 84 -6.25 10.51 -13.58
C LEU A 84 -6.59 9.04 -13.35
N SER A 85 -7.59 8.79 -12.50
CA SER A 85 -8.03 7.43 -12.18
C SER A 85 -9.54 7.35 -12.21
N ILE A 86 -10.06 6.21 -12.62
CA ILE A 86 -11.46 5.84 -12.46
C ILE A 86 -11.58 4.78 -11.38
N TYR A 87 -12.67 4.76 -10.64
CA TYR A 87 -12.93 3.70 -9.67
C TYR A 87 -14.39 3.26 -9.70
N PHE A 88 -14.58 1.99 -9.37
CA PHE A 88 -15.87 1.36 -9.12
C PHE A 88 -15.80 0.60 -7.81
N ASN A 89 -16.80 0.75 -6.97
CA ASN A 89 -16.93 -0.07 -5.78
C ASN A 89 -18.40 -0.29 -5.43
N GLY A 90 -18.67 -1.36 -4.72
CA GLY A 90 -20.02 -1.68 -4.28
C GLY A 90 -20.12 -3.03 -3.57
N ASP A 91 -21.36 -3.38 -3.19
CA ASP A 91 -21.71 -4.61 -2.55
C ASP A 91 -22.49 -5.50 -3.51
N LEU A 92 -21.93 -6.66 -3.87
CA LEU A 92 -22.63 -7.70 -4.66
C LEU A 92 -23.69 -8.39 -3.80
N THR A 93 -23.41 -8.58 -2.51
CA THR A 93 -24.31 -9.09 -1.47
C THR A 93 -23.98 -8.38 -0.14
N PRO A 94 -24.80 -8.51 0.91
CA PRO A 94 -24.49 -7.94 2.23
C PRO A 94 -23.12 -8.35 2.80
N ARG A 95 -22.56 -9.46 2.29
CA ARG A 95 -21.27 -10.02 2.77
C ARG A 95 -20.17 -10.04 1.73
N LEU A 96 -20.42 -9.65 0.49
CA LEU A 96 -19.46 -9.67 -0.61
C LEU A 96 -19.42 -8.31 -1.28
N SER A 97 -18.29 -7.63 -1.15
CA SER A 97 -18.03 -6.34 -1.79
C SER A 97 -16.86 -6.43 -2.78
N TYR A 98 -16.78 -5.45 -3.66
CA TYR A 98 -15.70 -5.33 -4.63
C TYR A 98 -15.18 -3.92 -4.68
N PHE A 99 -13.90 -3.79 -5.07
CA PHE A 99 -13.27 -2.50 -5.36
C PHE A 99 -12.39 -2.63 -6.60
N TYR A 100 -12.53 -1.67 -7.52
CA TYR A 100 -11.70 -1.52 -8.69
C TYR A 100 -11.26 -0.07 -8.82
N ARG A 101 -9.96 0.18 -9.09
CA ARG A 101 -9.41 1.48 -9.44
C ARG A 101 -8.34 1.33 -10.52
N GLN A 102 -8.56 2.01 -11.64
CA GLN A 102 -7.64 2.05 -12.78
C GLN A 102 -6.99 3.42 -12.87
N ARG A 103 -5.67 3.45 -12.96
CA ARG A 103 -4.90 4.67 -13.25
C ARG A 103 -4.77 4.82 -14.76
N LEU A 104 -5.31 5.92 -15.33
CA LEU A 104 -5.35 6.17 -16.77
C LEU A 104 -4.14 6.98 -17.27
N ASN A 105 -3.46 7.71 -16.38
CA ASN A 105 -2.29 8.53 -16.72
C ASN A 105 -0.94 7.82 -16.50
N ARG A 106 -0.94 6.52 -16.15
CA ARG A 106 0.28 5.71 -16.09
C ARG A 106 0.66 5.32 -17.52
N ALA A 107 1.95 5.49 -17.86
CA ALA A 107 2.43 5.14 -19.19
C ALA A 107 2.35 3.62 -19.39
N HIS A 108 1.72 3.18 -20.49
CA HIS A 108 1.56 1.76 -20.84
C HIS A 108 2.70 1.22 -21.72
N LYS A 109 3.83 1.94 -21.79
CA LYS A 109 4.87 1.64 -22.79
C LYS A 109 5.50 0.26 -22.62
N ASP A 110 5.60 -0.20 -21.35
CA ASP A 110 6.24 -1.48 -21.00
C ASP A 110 5.43 -2.26 -19.95
N GLU A 111 4.23 -1.80 -19.61
CA GLU A 111 3.37 -2.38 -18.60
C GLU A 111 2.04 -2.86 -19.21
N SER A 112 1.52 -3.98 -18.73
CA SER A 112 0.19 -4.43 -19.09
C SER A 112 -0.88 -3.50 -18.52
N PHE A 113 -2.08 -3.50 -19.12
CA PHE A 113 -3.22 -2.76 -18.56
C PHE A 113 -3.50 -3.12 -17.10
N PHE A 114 -3.22 -4.36 -16.73
CA PHE A 114 -3.36 -4.86 -15.38
C PHE A 114 -2.34 -4.23 -14.40
N ASP A 115 -1.12 -3.90 -14.86
CA ASP A 115 -0.10 -3.28 -14.03
C ASP A 115 -0.49 -1.84 -13.66
N ALA A 116 -1.19 -1.13 -14.56
CA ALA A 116 -1.75 0.19 -14.29
C ALA A 116 -3.04 0.16 -13.41
N THR A 117 -3.54 -1.03 -13.08
CA THR A 117 -4.62 -1.21 -12.10
C THR A 117 -4.05 -1.06 -10.68
N ASP A 118 -4.54 -0.12 -9.90
CA ASP A 118 -4.17 0.03 -8.49
C ASP A 118 -4.92 -1.00 -7.62
N PHE A 119 -6.23 -1.10 -7.79
CA PHE A 119 -7.08 -2.02 -7.03
C PHE A 119 -7.97 -2.86 -7.95
N LEU A 120 -8.02 -4.14 -7.66
CA LEU A 120 -9.01 -5.07 -8.22
C LEU A 120 -9.14 -6.24 -7.25
N TYR A 121 -10.01 -6.12 -6.26
CA TYR A 121 -10.20 -7.18 -5.28
C TYR A 121 -11.65 -7.35 -4.85
N LEU A 122 -11.93 -8.53 -4.33
CA LEU A 122 -13.17 -8.89 -3.66
C LEU A 122 -12.91 -9.02 -2.16
N THR A 123 -13.89 -8.62 -1.34
CA THR A 123 -13.86 -8.82 0.11
C THR A 123 -15.10 -9.60 0.54
N TYR A 124 -14.88 -10.74 1.18
CA TYR A 124 -15.92 -11.55 1.81
C TYR A 124 -15.92 -11.35 3.32
N ARG A 125 -17.08 -11.06 3.89
CA ARG A 125 -17.32 -10.76 5.30
C ARG A 125 -18.24 -11.84 5.92
N PRO A 126 -17.72 -12.98 6.39
CA PRO A 126 -18.54 -14.01 7.00
C PRO A 126 -19.21 -13.55 8.30
N THR A 127 -18.51 -12.73 9.05
CA THR A 127 -18.97 -12.10 10.29
C THR A 127 -18.62 -10.60 10.29
N ASP A 128 -19.06 -9.90 11.32
CA ASP A 128 -18.72 -8.49 11.51
C ASP A 128 -17.26 -8.24 11.89
N GLN A 129 -16.53 -9.28 12.29
CA GLN A 129 -15.15 -9.19 12.74
C GLN A 129 -14.14 -9.69 11.70
N TRP A 130 -14.53 -10.62 10.82
CA TRP A 130 -13.62 -11.25 9.88
C TRP A 130 -13.87 -10.79 8.45
N TYR A 131 -12.78 -10.38 7.78
CA TYR A 131 -12.78 -9.97 6.38
C TYR A 131 -11.71 -10.77 5.64
N PHE A 132 -12.07 -11.34 4.52
CA PHE A 132 -11.18 -12.07 3.62
C PHE A 132 -11.16 -11.34 2.28
N SER A 133 -10.00 -10.82 1.89
CA SER A 133 -9.85 -10.11 0.62
C SER A 133 -8.88 -10.85 -0.29
N ALA A 134 -9.18 -10.87 -1.60
CA ALA A 134 -8.31 -11.46 -2.60
C ALA A 134 -8.34 -10.65 -3.89
N GLY A 135 -7.17 -10.47 -4.51
CA GLY A 135 -6.97 -9.70 -5.72
C GLY A 135 -5.81 -8.72 -5.59
N LYS A 136 -5.79 -7.70 -6.46
CA LYS A 136 -4.76 -6.65 -6.43
C LYS A 136 -5.14 -5.59 -5.39
N GLN A 137 -4.29 -5.40 -4.41
CA GLN A 137 -4.51 -4.54 -3.25
C GLN A 137 -3.20 -3.89 -2.79
N THR A 138 -3.28 -2.89 -1.92
CA THR A 138 -2.07 -2.28 -1.32
C THR A 138 -1.34 -3.33 -0.49
N VAL A 139 -0.01 -3.37 -0.61
CA VAL A 139 0.83 -4.16 0.31
C VAL A 139 0.68 -3.58 1.72
N SER A 140 0.39 -4.44 2.71
CA SER A 140 0.09 -4.01 4.07
C SER A 140 1.35 -3.60 4.83
N ILE A 141 1.91 -2.44 4.47
CA ILE A 141 3.04 -1.79 5.13
C ILE A 141 2.50 -0.62 5.95
N GLY A 142 2.95 -0.48 7.19
CA GLY A 142 2.57 0.63 8.07
C GLY A 142 3.17 1.97 7.64
N GLY A 143 2.64 3.05 8.21
CA GLY A 143 3.07 4.40 7.89
C GLY A 143 2.03 5.19 7.09
N TYR A 144 1.79 6.41 7.52
CA TYR A 144 0.78 7.30 6.93
C TYR A 144 1.22 7.89 5.60
N GLU A 145 2.52 8.09 5.37
CA GLU A 145 3.00 8.50 4.05
C GLU A 145 2.74 7.43 2.99
N TYR A 146 3.00 6.16 3.34
CA TYR A 146 2.81 5.03 2.44
C TYR A 146 1.32 4.79 2.12
N ASP A 147 0.42 5.05 3.07
CA ASP A 147 -1.02 4.88 2.93
C ASP A 147 -1.71 6.02 2.13
N LEU A 148 -0.97 7.07 1.76
CA LEU A 148 -1.54 8.18 0.99
C LEU A 148 -2.04 7.74 -0.40
N ALA A 149 -3.25 8.16 -0.75
CA ALA A 149 -3.73 8.00 -2.11
C ALA A 149 -2.88 8.82 -3.10
N PRO A 150 -2.60 8.33 -4.33
CA PRO A 150 -1.76 9.03 -5.31
C PRO A 150 -2.17 10.49 -5.60
N ILE A 151 -3.45 10.80 -5.53
CA ILE A 151 -3.98 12.17 -5.71
C ILE A 151 -3.54 13.13 -4.59
N ASP A 152 -3.18 12.61 -3.40
CA ASP A 152 -2.80 13.39 -2.21
C ASP A 152 -1.28 13.54 -2.05
N ILE A 153 -0.52 12.89 -2.90
CA ILE A 153 0.94 12.88 -2.84
C ILE A 153 1.49 14.11 -3.55
N TYR A 154 1.93 15.11 -2.80
CA TYR A 154 2.63 16.27 -3.36
C TYR A 154 4.13 15.99 -3.52
N PHE A 155 4.75 15.44 -2.48
CA PHE A 155 6.11 14.93 -2.48
C PHE A 155 6.25 13.84 -1.41
N ILE A 156 7.16 12.88 -1.64
CA ILE A 156 7.35 11.70 -0.78
C ILE A 156 8.83 11.44 -0.51
N SER A 157 9.09 10.55 0.44
CA SER A 157 10.41 10.00 0.75
C SER A 157 10.96 9.14 -0.41
N GLU A 158 12.26 8.87 -0.40
CA GLU A 158 12.89 7.94 -1.34
C GLU A 158 12.31 6.54 -1.16
N PHE A 159 12.12 6.10 0.09
CA PHE A 159 11.49 4.82 0.42
C PHE A 159 10.13 4.64 -0.26
N SER A 160 9.21 5.57 -0.04
CA SER A 160 7.84 5.45 -0.58
C SER A 160 7.79 5.57 -2.10
N ASN A 161 8.78 6.23 -2.71
CA ASN A 161 8.87 6.35 -4.17
C ASN A 161 9.28 5.05 -4.85
N ASN A 162 10.11 4.23 -4.19
CA ASN A 162 10.74 3.04 -4.79
C ASN A 162 9.98 1.74 -4.51
N ILE A 163 8.82 1.79 -3.86
CA ILE A 163 7.99 0.61 -3.58
C ILE A 163 6.77 0.59 -4.50
N ASP A 164 6.58 -0.51 -5.23
CA ASP A 164 5.35 -0.75 -5.98
C ASP A 164 4.22 -1.18 -5.02
N CYS A 165 3.38 -0.21 -4.66
CA CYS A 165 2.41 -0.35 -3.58
C CYS A 165 1.30 -1.38 -3.83
N TYR A 166 0.98 -1.73 -5.09
CA TYR A 166 -0.22 -2.50 -5.44
C TYR A 166 0.16 -3.86 -5.99
N GLN A 167 -0.10 -4.92 -5.22
CA GLN A 167 0.30 -6.28 -5.56
C GLN A 167 -0.88 -7.27 -5.51
N LEU A 168 -0.79 -8.33 -6.31
CA LEU A 168 -1.72 -9.46 -6.25
C LEU A 168 -1.47 -10.28 -4.98
N GLY A 169 -2.55 -10.60 -4.27
CA GLY A 169 -2.46 -11.42 -3.09
C GLY A 169 -3.79 -11.65 -2.41
N ALA A 170 -3.70 -12.12 -1.18
CA ALA A 170 -4.85 -12.33 -0.31
C ALA A 170 -4.52 -11.80 1.09
N SER A 171 -5.55 -11.31 1.78
CA SER A 171 -5.43 -10.85 3.15
C SER A 171 -6.60 -11.33 4.00
N VAL A 172 -6.33 -11.47 5.29
CA VAL A 172 -7.34 -11.75 6.32
C VAL A 172 -7.23 -10.64 7.35
N SER A 173 -8.34 -9.95 7.60
CA SER A 173 -8.45 -8.92 8.62
C SER A 173 -9.33 -9.42 9.76
N PHE A 174 -8.91 -9.13 10.98
CA PHE A 174 -9.68 -9.37 12.20
C PHE A 174 -9.88 -8.05 12.95
N LEU A 175 -11.14 -7.65 13.12
CA LEU A 175 -11.54 -6.47 13.87
C LEU A 175 -11.88 -6.87 15.31
N PHE A 176 -11.34 -6.13 16.27
CA PHE A 176 -11.53 -6.35 17.70
C PHE A 176 -11.66 -5.00 18.44
N ASN A 177 -11.84 -5.05 19.76
CA ASN A 177 -12.00 -3.85 20.59
C ASN A 177 -13.07 -2.89 20.03
N ASP A 178 -14.32 -3.42 19.87
CA ASP A 178 -15.45 -2.70 19.29
C ASP A 178 -15.15 -2.08 17.92
N ARG A 179 -14.32 -2.76 17.10
CA ARG A 179 -13.84 -2.34 15.77
C ARG A 179 -12.89 -1.14 15.79
N ASN A 180 -12.37 -0.76 16.95
CA ASN A 180 -11.33 0.27 17.02
C ASN A 180 -9.96 -0.23 16.58
N ASP A 181 -9.76 -1.54 16.60
CA ASP A 181 -8.52 -2.19 16.22
C ASP A 181 -8.74 -3.18 15.08
N GLU A 182 -7.81 -3.22 14.13
CA GLU A 182 -7.76 -4.17 13.04
C GLU A 182 -6.37 -4.81 12.96
N LEU A 183 -6.33 -6.13 12.89
CA LEU A 183 -5.12 -6.89 12.61
C LEU A 183 -5.26 -7.53 11.23
N VAL A 184 -4.34 -7.23 10.33
CA VAL A 184 -4.30 -7.73 8.95
C VAL A 184 -3.11 -8.65 8.77
N PHE A 185 -3.36 -9.88 8.35
CA PHE A 185 -2.32 -10.74 7.77
C PHE A 185 -2.51 -10.77 6.25
N GLN A 186 -1.42 -10.49 5.51
CA GLN A 186 -1.45 -10.48 4.05
C GLN A 186 -0.29 -11.31 3.48
N PHE A 187 -0.61 -12.11 2.47
CA PHE A 187 0.34 -12.77 1.58
C PHE A 187 0.11 -12.27 0.16
N CYS A 188 1.14 -11.71 -0.46
CA CYS A 188 1.04 -11.13 -1.80
C CYS A 188 2.35 -11.28 -2.59
N GLN A 189 2.31 -10.95 -3.87
CA GLN A 189 3.53 -10.77 -4.67
C GLN A 189 4.42 -9.70 -4.04
N SER A 190 5.72 -9.83 -4.21
CA SER A 190 6.67 -8.84 -3.71
C SER A 190 6.55 -7.52 -4.48
N PRO A 191 6.60 -6.35 -3.81
CA PRO A 191 6.72 -5.05 -4.47
C PRO A 191 8.03 -4.89 -5.27
N PHE A 192 8.99 -5.78 -5.09
CA PHE A 192 10.28 -5.79 -5.82
C PHE A 192 10.35 -6.84 -6.95
N ARG A 193 9.24 -7.45 -7.33
CA ARG A 193 9.16 -8.45 -8.38
C ARG A 193 9.79 -7.99 -9.71
N ASN A 194 9.64 -6.73 -10.07
CA ASN A 194 10.20 -6.18 -11.31
C ASN A 194 11.73 -6.07 -11.27
N ILE A 195 12.32 -5.91 -10.06
CA ILE A 195 13.76 -5.85 -9.84
C ILE A 195 14.36 -7.25 -9.78
N ALA A 196 13.60 -8.22 -9.26
CA ALA A 196 13.99 -9.63 -9.12
C ALA A 196 13.93 -10.43 -10.44
N GLU A 197 14.15 -9.79 -11.59
CA GLU A 197 14.18 -10.43 -12.92
C GLU A 197 12.94 -11.31 -13.23
N LYS A 198 11.78 -10.96 -12.69
CA LYS A 198 10.49 -11.66 -12.81
C LYS A 198 10.42 -13.01 -12.09
N GLU A 199 11.31 -13.28 -11.15
CA GLU A 199 11.20 -14.44 -10.27
C GLU A 199 9.91 -14.38 -9.44
N ASP A 200 9.40 -15.55 -9.04
CA ASP A 200 8.24 -15.66 -8.15
C ASP A 200 8.67 -15.29 -6.71
N THR A 201 8.64 -13.99 -6.42
CA THR A 201 8.97 -13.42 -5.12
C THR A 201 7.72 -12.96 -4.39
N TYR A 202 7.70 -13.08 -3.07
CA TYR A 202 6.52 -12.86 -2.24
C TYR A 202 6.79 -11.93 -1.07
N SER A 203 5.71 -11.40 -0.50
CA SER A 203 5.72 -10.59 0.71
C SER A 203 4.73 -11.16 1.73
N TYR A 204 5.16 -11.21 2.99
CA TYR A 204 4.39 -11.63 4.15
C TYR A 204 4.28 -10.45 5.09
N ASN A 205 3.06 -10.00 5.34
CA ASN A 205 2.82 -8.74 6.02
C ASN A 205 1.87 -8.97 7.20
N LEU A 206 2.22 -8.41 8.34
CA LEU A 206 1.36 -8.31 9.51
C LEU A 206 1.22 -6.83 9.85
N LEU A 207 0.00 -6.30 9.79
CA LEU A 207 -0.29 -4.90 10.06
C LEU A 207 -1.34 -4.80 11.16
N TRP A 208 -1.12 -3.90 12.10
CA TRP A 208 -2.10 -3.47 13.08
C TRP A 208 -2.43 -2.00 12.87
N SER A 209 -3.72 -1.69 12.83
CA SER A 209 -4.24 -0.33 12.84
C SER A 209 -5.17 -0.12 14.01
N GLY A 210 -5.13 1.08 14.60
CA GLY A 210 -6.01 1.47 15.69
C GLY A 210 -6.70 2.81 15.41
N ALA A 211 -7.92 2.98 15.91
CA ALA A 211 -8.70 4.21 15.74
C ALA A 211 -9.16 4.77 17.10
N TYR A 212 -8.22 5.37 17.82
CA TYR A 212 -8.51 6.03 19.10
C TYR A 212 -8.80 7.53 18.89
N LYS A 213 -9.43 8.16 19.87
CA LYS A 213 -9.94 9.53 19.74
C LYS A 213 -8.89 10.55 19.24
N TRP A 214 -7.69 10.50 19.79
CA TRP A 214 -6.62 11.45 19.48
C TRP A 214 -5.37 10.79 18.87
N PHE A 215 -5.32 9.45 18.87
CA PHE A 215 -4.16 8.66 18.43
C PHE A 215 -4.62 7.54 17.52
N LYS A 216 -3.97 7.40 16.37
CA LYS A 216 -4.22 6.31 15.43
C LYS A 216 -2.87 5.68 15.07
N PRO A 217 -2.53 4.51 15.60
CA PRO A 217 -1.38 3.73 15.15
C PRO A 217 -1.67 3.04 13.81
N LEU A 218 -0.62 2.88 13.01
CA LEU A 218 -0.60 2.09 11.78
C LEU A 218 0.76 1.40 11.69
N TRP A 219 0.89 0.25 12.35
CA TRP A 219 2.15 -0.44 12.57
C TRP A 219 2.20 -1.74 11.80
N SER A 220 3.37 -2.09 11.26
CA SER A 220 3.54 -3.38 10.60
C SER A 220 4.91 -3.99 10.83
N VAL A 221 4.93 -5.32 10.66
CA VAL A 221 6.14 -6.11 10.47
C VAL A 221 5.99 -6.83 9.14
N ASN A 222 6.99 -6.70 8.27
CA ASN A 222 6.94 -7.19 6.91
C ASN A 222 8.20 -8.01 6.59
N MET A 223 8.02 -9.13 5.91
CA MET A 223 9.07 -9.90 5.25
C MET A 223 8.85 -9.78 3.75
N VAL A 224 9.70 -9.02 3.08
CA VAL A 224 9.58 -8.72 1.65
C VAL A 224 10.74 -9.35 0.90
N GLU A 225 10.45 -10.25 -0.01
CA GLU A 225 11.46 -10.92 -0.83
C GLU A 225 11.89 -9.99 -1.97
N TYR A 226 13.18 -9.68 -2.06
CA TYR A 226 13.75 -8.82 -3.12
C TYR A 226 14.57 -9.61 -4.16
N ALA A 227 14.93 -10.85 -3.85
CA ALA A 227 15.45 -11.87 -4.76
C ALA A 227 15.09 -13.23 -4.18
N GLN A 228 15.11 -14.30 -4.95
CA GLN A 228 14.70 -15.63 -4.52
C GLN A 228 15.39 -16.05 -3.21
N GLY A 229 14.59 -16.28 -2.17
CA GLY A 229 15.06 -16.65 -0.82
C GLY A 229 15.78 -15.54 -0.06
N LYS A 230 15.82 -14.28 -0.58
CA LYS A 230 16.43 -13.14 0.09
C LYS A 230 15.37 -12.15 0.55
N PHE A 231 15.25 -11.98 1.84
CA PHE A 231 14.23 -11.14 2.47
C PHE A 231 14.80 -9.85 3.03
N MET A 232 14.03 -8.80 2.88
CA MET A 232 14.13 -7.57 3.64
C MET A 232 13.00 -7.54 4.66
N ASN A 233 13.35 -7.15 5.88
CA ASN A 233 12.38 -7.09 6.97
C ASN A 233 12.15 -5.63 7.33
N TYR A 234 10.90 -5.19 7.28
CA TYR A 234 10.50 -3.86 7.71
C TYR A 234 9.84 -3.93 9.07
N ILE A 235 10.18 -2.97 9.93
CA ILE A 235 9.36 -2.57 11.07
C ILE A 235 8.91 -1.14 10.76
N ALA A 236 7.63 -0.96 10.51
CA ALA A 236 7.04 0.32 10.19
C ALA A 236 6.08 0.76 11.31
N LEU A 237 6.29 1.97 11.82
CA LEU A 237 5.53 2.55 12.92
C LEU A 237 4.95 3.89 12.48
N GLY A 238 3.73 3.87 11.96
CA GLY A 238 2.97 5.09 11.66
C GLY A 238 2.17 5.54 12.87
N ASN A 239 2.30 6.79 13.27
CA ASN A 239 1.64 7.36 14.44
C ASN A 239 0.97 8.67 14.04
N MET A 240 -0.36 8.71 13.99
CA MET A 240 -1.15 9.90 13.73
C MET A 240 -1.75 10.42 15.02
N PHE A 241 -1.62 11.72 15.22
CA PHE A 241 -2.18 12.45 16.35
C PHE A 241 -3.11 13.54 15.85
N SER A 242 -4.26 13.72 16.51
CA SER A 242 -5.27 14.71 16.14
C SER A 242 -5.76 15.48 17.36
N PHE A 243 -5.66 16.82 17.32
CA PHE A 243 -6.02 17.72 18.41
C PHE A 243 -6.78 18.92 17.84
N GLY A 244 -8.12 18.84 17.83
CA GLY A 244 -8.95 19.87 17.21
C GLY A 244 -8.62 20.07 15.74
N ASP A 245 -8.24 21.30 15.36
CA ASP A 245 -7.91 21.66 13.98
C ASP A 245 -6.46 21.29 13.59
N ALA A 246 -5.66 20.81 14.55
CA ALA A 246 -4.29 20.38 14.30
C ALA A 246 -4.19 18.86 14.24
N SER A 247 -3.40 18.36 13.32
CA SER A 247 -3.00 16.96 13.27
C SER A 247 -1.55 16.82 12.80
N PHE A 248 -0.89 15.78 13.26
CA PHE A 248 0.43 15.44 12.74
C PHE A 248 0.62 13.93 12.73
N PHE A 249 1.42 13.44 11.79
CA PHE A 249 1.90 12.09 11.86
C PHE A 249 3.43 12.02 11.88
N VAL A 250 3.91 10.94 12.48
CA VAL A 250 5.32 10.53 12.42
C VAL A 250 5.36 9.07 12.04
N ASP A 251 6.03 8.79 10.92
CA ASP A 251 6.33 7.44 10.45
C ASP A 251 7.80 7.15 10.70
N VAL A 252 8.09 5.97 11.22
CA VAL A 252 9.44 5.43 11.35
C VAL A 252 9.47 4.07 10.68
N MET A 253 10.26 3.95 9.64
CA MET A 253 10.49 2.70 8.91
C MET A 253 11.91 2.24 9.15
N ASN A 254 12.09 1.11 9.84
CA ASN A 254 13.40 0.50 10.06
C ASN A 254 13.56 -0.75 9.19
N ARG A 255 14.73 -0.89 8.57
CA ARG A 255 15.08 -2.01 7.69
C ARG A 255 16.30 -2.80 8.15
N SER A 256 16.93 -2.38 9.25
CA SER A 256 18.19 -2.96 9.74
C SER A 256 18.03 -3.88 10.96
N VAL A 257 16.95 -3.77 11.73
CA VAL A 257 16.79 -4.36 13.06
C VAL A 257 17.08 -5.86 13.14
N LEU A 258 16.81 -6.62 12.08
CA LEU A 258 17.08 -8.06 12.03
C LEU A 258 18.48 -8.41 11.48
N ARG A 259 19.21 -7.44 10.94
CA ARG A 259 20.56 -7.60 10.40
C ARG A 259 21.62 -7.07 11.34
N ASP A 260 21.31 -5.96 11.98
CA ASP A 260 22.19 -5.27 12.92
C ASP A 260 21.33 -4.66 14.03
N PRO A 261 21.68 -4.84 15.32
CA PRO A 261 20.95 -4.27 16.45
C PRO A 261 20.96 -2.73 16.46
N SER A 262 21.75 -2.08 15.63
CA SER A 262 21.75 -0.63 15.49
C SER A 262 20.54 -0.16 14.67
N LEU A 263 19.53 0.40 15.33
CA LEU A 263 18.27 0.86 14.75
C LEU A 263 18.43 2.01 13.73
N PHE A 264 19.60 2.62 13.63
CA PHE A 264 19.84 3.84 12.86
C PHE A 264 20.77 3.65 11.66
N LEU A 265 21.01 2.42 11.22
CA LEU A 265 21.85 2.14 10.04
C LEU A 265 21.06 2.15 8.72
N ASP A 266 19.80 1.74 8.76
CA ASP A 266 18.94 1.71 7.58
C ASP A 266 17.49 2.01 8.01
N PHE A 267 17.06 3.25 7.77
CA PHE A 267 15.75 3.74 8.20
C PHE A 267 15.23 4.88 7.33
N THR A 268 13.94 5.10 7.39
CA THR A 268 13.26 6.30 6.91
C THR A 268 12.42 6.88 8.04
N VAL A 269 12.48 8.19 8.23
CA VAL A 269 11.59 8.93 9.13
C VAL A 269 10.84 9.97 8.32
N VAL A 270 9.53 10.03 8.50
CA VAL A 270 8.67 11.05 7.88
C VAL A 270 7.84 11.72 8.93
N GLY A 271 7.78 13.03 8.91
CA GLY A 271 6.87 13.83 9.73
C GLY A 271 6.04 14.78 8.89
N LYS A 272 4.73 14.86 9.15
CA LYS A 272 3.84 15.84 8.53
C LYS A 272 2.94 16.45 9.58
N PHE A 273 2.94 17.76 9.66
CA PHE A 273 2.02 18.57 10.46
C PHE A 273 0.98 19.20 9.54
N MET A 274 -0.28 19.22 9.96
CA MET A 274 -1.41 19.81 9.23
C MET A 274 -2.22 20.67 10.21
N TYR A 275 -2.68 21.83 9.74
CA TYR A 275 -3.52 22.73 10.52
C TYR A 275 -4.64 23.33 9.65
N ASP A 276 -5.88 23.11 10.06
CA ASP A 276 -7.05 23.71 9.43
C ASP A 276 -7.25 25.12 9.99
N ILE A 277 -6.88 26.16 9.22
CA ILE A 277 -7.03 27.57 9.63
C ILE A 277 -8.51 27.95 9.67
N CYS A 278 -9.29 27.43 8.73
CA CYS A 278 -10.75 27.53 8.66
C CYS A 278 -11.30 26.44 7.73
N ASP A 279 -12.63 26.37 7.57
CA ASP A 279 -13.30 25.39 6.71
C ASP A 279 -12.78 25.36 5.25
N HIS A 280 -12.18 26.46 4.80
CA HIS A 280 -11.71 26.63 3.41
C HIS A 280 -10.20 26.55 3.25
N VAL A 281 -9.41 26.64 4.31
CA VAL A 281 -7.95 26.75 4.20
C VAL A 281 -7.26 25.84 5.21
N SER A 282 -6.41 24.96 4.70
CA SER A 282 -5.48 24.16 5.48
C SER A 282 -4.05 24.47 5.07
N VAL A 283 -3.13 24.38 6.02
CA VAL A 283 -1.68 24.47 5.77
C VAL A 283 -1.01 23.21 6.25
N PHE A 284 0.14 22.87 5.65
CA PHE A 284 0.93 21.74 6.10
C PHE A 284 2.42 22.00 5.97
N ALA A 285 3.19 21.34 6.82
CA ALA A 285 4.63 21.17 6.70
C ALA A 285 4.97 19.68 6.75
N LYS A 286 5.93 19.24 5.94
CA LYS A 286 6.36 17.84 5.87
C LYS A 286 7.86 17.76 5.68
N ALA A 287 8.48 16.80 6.36
CA ALA A 287 9.87 16.45 6.15
C ALA A 287 10.02 14.92 6.12
N SER A 288 10.94 14.43 5.31
CA SER A 288 11.39 13.04 5.29
C SER A 288 12.91 12.97 5.31
N HIS A 289 13.44 11.95 5.96
CA HIS A 289 14.85 11.60 5.93
C HIS A 289 15.03 10.12 5.67
N ASP A 290 15.69 9.78 4.57
CA ASP A 290 16.04 8.42 4.18
C ASP A 290 17.53 8.20 4.41
N HIS A 291 17.88 7.09 5.08
CA HIS A 291 19.24 6.79 5.48
C HIS A 291 19.55 5.31 5.32
N ASN A 292 20.66 4.97 4.64
CA ASN A 292 21.19 3.62 4.55
C ASN A 292 22.71 3.63 4.50
N LYS A 293 23.34 3.18 5.60
CA LYS A 293 24.80 2.99 5.73
C LYS A 293 25.24 1.54 5.60
N ILE A 294 24.31 0.60 5.39
CA ILE A 294 24.63 -0.82 5.30
C ILE A 294 25.16 -1.14 3.90
N ASN A 295 26.48 -1.26 3.74
CA ASN A 295 27.13 -1.49 2.46
C ASN A 295 26.73 -2.81 1.77
N SER A 296 26.20 -3.77 2.51
CA SER A 296 25.82 -5.11 2.02
C SER A 296 24.31 -5.30 1.91
N SER A 297 23.50 -4.29 2.15
CA SER A 297 22.06 -4.40 2.01
C SER A 297 21.67 -4.44 0.53
N GLY A 298 20.96 -5.48 0.13
CA GLY A 298 20.30 -5.53 -1.17
C GLY A 298 19.01 -4.70 -1.17
N ASP A 299 18.89 -3.64 -0.34
CA ASP A 299 17.66 -2.84 -0.22
C ASP A 299 17.42 -1.97 -1.46
N PRO A 300 16.47 -2.34 -2.34
CA PRO A 300 16.15 -1.55 -3.51
C PRO A 300 15.26 -0.33 -3.18
N SER A 301 14.66 -0.27 -1.99
CA SER A 301 13.81 0.86 -1.59
C SER A 301 14.62 2.08 -1.18
N VAL A 302 15.74 1.86 -0.48
CA VAL A 302 16.72 2.91 -0.14
C VAL A 302 18.11 2.31 -0.29
N MET A 303 18.79 2.63 -1.37
CA MET A 303 20.08 2.03 -1.70
C MET A 303 21.19 2.43 -0.71
N PRO A 304 22.21 1.57 -0.50
CA PRO A 304 23.36 1.88 0.32
C PRO A 304 24.05 3.19 -0.10
N GLY A 305 24.52 3.97 0.87
CA GLY A 305 25.13 5.29 0.64
C GLY A 305 24.12 6.44 0.60
N THR A 306 22.83 6.16 0.75
CA THR A 306 21.78 7.18 0.84
C THR A 306 21.80 7.87 2.21
N SER A 307 21.80 9.19 2.22
CA SER A 307 21.51 10.04 3.36
C SER A 307 20.89 11.33 2.83
N ILE A 308 19.56 11.30 2.62
CA ILE A 308 18.87 12.35 1.88
C ILE A 308 17.64 12.83 2.65
N THR A 309 17.46 14.15 2.68
CA THR A 309 16.35 14.82 3.35
C THR A 309 15.55 15.61 2.34
N ARG A 310 14.24 15.51 2.40
CA ARG A 310 13.29 16.38 1.69
C ARG A 310 12.40 17.06 2.69
N ALA A 311 12.33 18.39 2.64
CA ALA A 311 11.50 19.18 3.53
C ALA A 311 10.74 20.25 2.75
N GLY A 312 9.52 20.53 3.15
CA GLY A 312 8.68 21.52 2.49
C GLY A 312 7.33 21.68 3.16
N GLY A 313 6.44 22.38 2.48
CA GLY A 313 5.09 22.61 2.96
C GLY A 313 4.22 23.24 1.89
N GLY A 314 3.02 23.56 2.25
CA GLY A 314 2.07 24.15 1.34
C GLY A 314 0.76 24.52 2.01
N PHE A 315 -0.15 24.97 1.20
CA PHE A 315 -1.53 25.21 1.61
C PHE A 315 -2.50 24.54 0.64
N GLU A 316 -3.69 24.26 1.15
CA GLU A 316 -4.85 23.76 0.40
C GLU A 316 -6.03 24.70 0.61
N PHE A 317 -6.69 25.08 -0.49
CA PHE A 317 -7.90 25.86 -0.48
C PHE A 317 -9.06 25.01 -0.97
N PHE A 318 -10.13 24.91 -0.18
CA PHE A 318 -11.34 24.14 -0.46
C PHE A 318 -12.48 25.10 -0.85
N PRO A 319 -12.82 25.23 -2.14
CA PRO A 319 -13.88 26.15 -2.59
C PRO A 319 -15.26 25.79 -2.05
N LEU A 320 -15.50 24.51 -1.77
CA LEU A 320 -16.77 23.98 -1.31
C LEU A 320 -16.74 23.76 0.19
N LYS A 321 -17.44 24.59 0.96
CA LYS A 321 -17.41 24.64 2.43
C LYS A 321 -17.65 23.28 3.13
N GLN A 322 -18.50 22.43 2.59
CA GLN A 322 -18.88 21.15 3.20
C GLN A 322 -18.22 19.94 2.55
N ASN A 323 -17.39 20.15 1.53
CA ASN A 323 -16.82 19.09 0.74
C ASN A 323 -15.36 19.41 0.38
N LYS A 324 -14.43 18.66 0.96
CA LYS A 324 -12.99 18.76 0.68
C LYS A 324 -12.56 17.99 -0.61
N ASP A 325 -13.51 17.52 -1.42
CA ASP A 325 -13.22 16.76 -2.64
C ASP A 325 -12.60 17.60 -3.75
N LEU A 326 -12.95 18.89 -3.80
CA LEU A 326 -12.32 19.85 -4.71
C LEU A 326 -11.37 20.74 -3.91
N ARG A 327 -10.10 20.77 -4.31
CA ARG A 327 -9.09 21.61 -3.67
C ARG A 327 -8.12 22.21 -4.67
N ILE A 328 -7.72 23.45 -4.41
CA ILE A 328 -6.58 24.11 -5.03
C ILE A 328 -5.43 24.04 -4.04
N HIS A 329 -4.23 23.76 -4.50
CA HIS A 329 -3.06 23.64 -3.63
C HIS A 329 -1.87 24.41 -4.19
N ALA A 330 -0.99 24.87 -3.31
CA ALA A 330 0.35 25.30 -3.67
C ALA A 330 1.36 24.71 -2.70
N VAL A 331 2.47 24.21 -3.24
CA VAL A 331 3.45 23.43 -2.50
C VAL A 331 4.86 23.85 -2.90
N PHE A 332 5.74 23.85 -1.92
CA PHE A 332 7.17 24.08 -2.11
C PHE A 332 7.95 23.08 -1.27
N CYS A 333 8.99 22.46 -1.86
CA CYS A 333 9.93 21.65 -1.09
C CYS A 333 11.35 21.71 -1.65
N LYS A 334 12.30 21.39 -0.76
CA LYS A 334 13.73 21.26 -1.09
C LYS A 334 14.23 19.89 -0.67
N THR A 335 15.21 19.38 -1.41
CA THR A 335 15.92 18.14 -1.13
C THR A 335 17.40 18.44 -0.98
N PHE A 336 18.05 17.80 -0.01
CA PHE A 336 19.48 17.96 0.26
C PHE A 336 20.05 16.68 0.87
N GLY A 337 21.32 16.40 0.55
CA GLY A 337 22.04 15.19 0.95
C GLY A 337 22.46 14.35 -0.24
N SER A 338 22.78 13.09 -0.02
CA SER A 338 23.21 12.15 -1.05
C SER A 338 22.22 11.02 -1.25
N ASN A 339 21.97 10.61 -2.47
CA ASN A 339 21.21 9.43 -2.83
C ASN A 339 22.15 8.37 -3.42
N GLY A 340 22.18 7.18 -2.83
CA GLY A 340 22.93 6.04 -3.35
C GLY A 340 22.34 5.44 -4.62
N ASN A 341 21.08 5.76 -4.94
CA ASN A 341 20.43 5.37 -6.17
C ASN A 341 20.63 6.44 -7.25
N PRO A 342 21.40 6.17 -8.32
CA PRO A 342 21.62 7.14 -9.40
C PRO A 342 20.33 7.46 -10.19
N GLU A 343 19.34 6.57 -10.17
CA GLU A 343 18.02 6.74 -10.79
C GLU A 343 16.93 7.12 -9.76
N GLY A 344 17.35 7.43 -8.53
CA GLY A 344 16.45 7.78 -7.45
C GLY A 344 15.64 9.06 -7.71
N ALA A 345 14.43 9.12 -7.17
CA ALA A 345 13.56 10.29 -7.36
C ALA A 345 14.04 11.53 -6.59
N LEU A 346 14.79 11.35 -5.52
CA LEU A 346 15.35 12.42 -4.72
C LEU A 346 16.80 12.70 -5.17
N VAL A 347 17.06 13.97 -5.50
CA VAL A 347 18.39 14.44 -5.93
C VAL A 347 18.84 15.57 -5.00
N ASP A 348 20.14 15.64 -4.71
CA ASP A 348 20.71 16.75 -3.92
C ASP A 348 20.39 18.11 -4.53
N LYS A 349 20.15 19.10 -3.69
CA LYS A 349 19.82 20.49 -4.08
C LYS A 349 18.62 20.63 -5.01
N GLN A 350 17.75 19.61 -5.09
CA GLN A 350 16.50 19.69 -5.82
C GLN A 350 15.54 20.66 -5.12
N THR A 351 14.96 21.56 -5.91
CA THR A 351 13.88 22.46 -5.46
C THR A 351 12.66 22.21 -6.33
N TYR A 352 11.52 22.03 -5.71
CA TYR A 352 10.27 21.77 -6.38
C TYR A 352 9.18 22.72 -5.87
N ALA A 353 8.45 23.31 -6.79
CA ALA A 353 7.29 24.14 -6.50
C ALA A 353 6.15 23.79 -7.45
N ASN A 354 4.94 23.73 -6.94
CA ASN A 354 3.74 23.56 -7.76
C ASN A 354 2.56 24.38 -7.24
N ILE A 355 1.63 24.66 -8.16
CA ILE A 355 0.26 25.06 -7.89
C ILE A 355 -0.64 24.18 -8.74
N GLY A 356 -1.74 23.69 -8.18
CA GLY A 356 -2.58 22.76 -8.89
C GLY A 356 -3.98 22.62 -8.33
N LEU A 357 -4.75 21.76 -8.98
CA LEU A 357 -6.12 21.43 -8.65
C LEU A 357 -6.28 19.92 -8.53
N SER A 358 -6.88 19.47 -7.45
CA SER A 358 -7.28 18.08 -7.23
C SER A 358 -8.78 17.98 -7.08
N TRP A 359 -9.38 17.00 -7.72
CA TRP A 359 -10.82 16.79 -7.64
C TRP A 359 -11.15 15.30 -7.54
N ARG A 360 -11.91 14.93 -6.51
CA ARG A 360 -12.54 13.63 -6.32
C ARG A 360 -14.01 13.75 -6.71
N MET A 361 -14.38 13.14 -7.81
CA MET A 361 -15.74 13.18 -8.35
C MET A 361 -16.44 11.86 -8.07
N ASN A 362 -17.51 11.87 -7.28
CA ASN A 362 -18.44 10.75 -7.22
C ASN A 362 -19.57 11.05 -8.23
N LEU A 363 -19.54 10.39 -9.38
CA LEU A 363 -20.39 10.69 -10.52
C LEU A 363 -21.72 9.95 -10.48
N LEU A 364 -21.71 8.69 -10.04
CA LEU A 364 -22.90 7.84 -10.00
C LEU A 364 -22.88 7.00 -8.72
N SER A 365 -24.04 6.87 -8.09
CA SER A 365 -24.25 5.99 -6.95
C SER A 365 -25.60 5.29 -7.10
N PHE A 366 -25.59 3.97 -7.27
CA PHE A 366 -26.78 3.13 -7.33
C PHE A 366 -26.93 2.37 -6.02
N ARG A 367 -28.07 2.58 -5.35
CA ARG A 367 -28.43 1.86 -4.11
C ARG A 367 -29.58 0.91 -4.38
N LYS A 368 -29.56 -0.26 -3.76
CA LYS A 368 -30.67 -1.20 -3.80
C LYS A 368 -31.81 -0.62 -2.96
N LYS A 369 -32.96 -0.39 -3.58
CA LYS A 369 -34.18 -0.05 -2.81
C LYS A 369 -34.57 -1.28 -1.99
N GLN A 370 -34.67 -1.14 -0.69
CA GLN A 370 -35.34 -2.14 0.12
C GLN A 370 -36.80 -2.24 -0.34
N LYS A 371 -37.26 -3.46 -0.68
CA LYS A 371 -38.69 -3.72 -0.74
C LYS A 371 -39.18 -3.73 0.71
N VAL A 372 -39.96 -2.71 1.08
CA VAL A 372 -40.74 -2.66 2.31
C VAL A 372 -41.76 -3.77 2.27
#